data_05870cccac5fae3ebd71556140c31282
#
_entry.id   05870cccac5fae3ebd71556140c31282
#
_cell.length_a   1.000
_cell.length_b   1.000
_cell.length_c   1.000
_cell.angle_alpha   90.00
_cell.angle_beta   90.00
_cell.angle_gamma   90.00
#
_symmetry.space_group_name_H-M   'P 1'
#
loop_
_entity.id
_entity.type
_entity.pdbx_description
1 polymer ?
#
loop_
_entity_poly.entity_id
_entity_poly.type
_entity_poly.pdbx_seq_one_letter_code
_entity_poly.pdbx_strand_id
1 'polypeptide(L)'
;SITWLATILLGIGVLLRGLSVGRVPWGNMYEFSITSAFAVSLAFLILSLKRDLRWLGIFVVLPVLLTLGLAVSVLYTDAEQLVPALKSYWLVIHVSAAVICGGAFCVGAAVTMLFLVADAGERRAAAGKPFMLDWLARRLPPSGSLDAMAYRIHAFMFPLWTFAIVAGAIWAESAWGRYWGWDPKETWAFITWVAYAAYLHARATAGWKGRKASVIALIAFGCFLFNYFGVNLVITGLHSYAGV
;
A
#
# COMPACT_ATOMS: atom_id res chain seq x y z
N SER A 1 -1.78 21.92 10.45
CA SER A 1 -2.76 21.80 9.35
C SER A 1 -3.89 20.85 9.73
N ILE A 2 -5.02 20.94 9.05
CA ILE A 2 -6.17 20.04 9.25
C ILE A 2 -5.76 18.56 9.13
N THR A 3 -4.86 18.24 8.22
CA THR A 3 -4.36 16.86 8.03
C THR A 3 -3.66 16.32 9.29
N TRP A 4 -2.88 17.14 10.00
CA TRP A 4 -2.30 16.73 11.29
C TRP A 4 -3.38 16.39 12.32
N LEU A 5 -4.38 17.26 12.47
CA LEU A 5 -5.49 17.01 13.39
C LEU A 5 -6.23 15.72 13.03
N ALA A 6 -6.59 15.53 11.75
CA ALA A 6 -7.27 14.32 11.28
C ALA A 6 -6.44 13.06 11.55
N THR A 7 -5.12 13.10 11.31
CA THR A 7 -4.23 11.96 11.57
C THR A 7 -4.12 11.64 13.06
N ILE A 8 -4.07 12.67 13.93
CA ILE A 8 -4.06 12.48 15.39
C ILE A 8 -5.37 11.83 15.85
N LEU A 9 -6.52 12.33 15.38
CA LEU A 9 -7.83 11.76 15.72
C LEU A 9 -7.96 10.32 15.25
N LEU A 10 -7.48 10.02 14.03
CA LEU A 10 -7.44 8.65 13.52
C LEU A 10 -6.55 7.76 14.37
N GLY A 11 -5.37 8.23 14.79
CA GLY A 11 -4.48 7.52 15.70
C GLY A 11 -5.11 7.23 17.05
N ILE A 12 -5.85 8.19 17.60
CA ILE A 12 -6.64 7.99 18.84
C ILE A 12 -7.71 6.91 18.60
N GLY A 13 -8.42 6.94 17.47
CA GLY A 13 -9.42 5.93 17.13
C GLY A 13 -8.82 4.53 17.02
N VAL A 14 -7.66 4.38 16.38
CA VAL A 14 -6.93 3.11 16.30
C VAL A 14 -6.51 2.63 17.69
N LEU A 15 -6.00 3.53 18.53
CA LEU A 15 -5.61 3.20 19.90
C LEU A 15 -6.81 2.75 20.74
N LEU A 16 -7.92 3.49 20.70
CA LEU A 16 -9.14 3.13 21.43
C LEU A 16 -9.70 1.78 20.97
N ARG A 17 -9.66 1.50 19.67
CA ARG A 17 -10.04 0.18 19.14
C ARG A 17 -9.13 -0.92 19.68
N GLY A 18 -7.81 -0.71 19.72
CA GLY A 18 -6.86 -1.65 20.34
C GLY A 18 -7.14 -1.90 21.81
N LEU A 19 -7.41 -0.84 22.56
CA LEU A 19 -7.75 -0.93 24.00
C LEU A 19 -9.08 -1.68 24.22
N SER A 20 -10.11 -1.43 23.39
CA SER A 20 -11.42 -2.10 23.53
C SER A 20 -11.36 -3.60 23.27
N VAL A 21 -10.45 -4.06 22.42
CA VAL A 21 -10.27 -5.50 22.11
C VAL A 21 -9.12 -6.14 22.93
N GLY A 22 -8.37 -5.35 23.71
CA GLY A 22 -7.23 -5.81 24.52
C GLY A 22 -6.06 -6.36 23.69
N ARG A 23 -5.91 -5.91 22.43
CA ARG A 23 -4.90 -6.38 21.48
C ARG A 23 -4.61 -5.34 20.40
N VAL A 24 -3.57 -5.58 19.61
CA VAL A 24 -3.31 -4.76 18.42
C VAL A 24 -4.48 -4.91 17.42
N PRO A 25 -5.04 -3.80 16.87
CA PRO A 25 -6.22 -3.83 16.01
C PRO A 25 -5.88 -4.26 14.58
N TRP A 26 -5.62 -5.56 14.38
CA TRP A 26 -5.29 -6.19 13.08
C TRP A 26 -6.03 -7.51 12.86
N GLY A 27 -7.11 -7.76 13.60
CA GLY A 27 -7.84 -9.01 13.58
C GLY A 27 -8.86 -9.15 12.44
N ASN A 28 -9.18 -8.07 11.74
CA ASN A 28 -10.13 -8.05 10.62
C ASN A 28 -9.78 -6.93 9.63
N MET A 29 -10.49 -6.89 8.49
CA MET A 29 -10.23 -5.91 7.44
C MET A 29 -10.53 -4.47 7.86
N TYR A 30 -11.52 -4.24 8.72
CA TYR A 30 -11.80 -2.92 9.28
C TYR A 30 -10.60 -2.39 10.08
N GLU A 31 -10.13 -3.17 11.04
CA GLU A 31 -8.99 -2.82 11.88
C GLU A 31 -7.71 -2.60 11.07
N PHE A 32 -7.46 -3.47 10.11
CA PHE A 32 -6.31 -3.34 9.19
C PHE A 32 -6.41 -2.07 8.35
N SER A 33 -7.61 -1.75 7.83
CA SER A 33 -7.82 -0.57 6.98
C SER A 33 -7.60 0.74 7.74
N ILE A 34 -8.16 0.88 8.95
CA ILE A 34 -7.96 2.10 9.77
C ILE A 34 -6.50 2.26 10.22
N THR A 35 -5.83 1.16 10.56
CA THR A 35 -4.41 1.18 10.95
C THR A 35 -3.52 1.54 9.77
N SER A 36 -3.79 0.97 8.59
CA SER A 36 -3.07 1.30 7.35
C SER A 36 -3.26 2.76 6.96
N ALA A 37 -4.50 3.28 7.02
CA ALA A 37 -4.82 4.67 6.76
C ALA A 37 -4.07 5.62 7.71
N PHE A 38 -3.99 5.28 8.99
CA PHE A 38 -3.21 6.01 9.99
C PHE A 38 -1.71 5.98 9.63
N ALA A 39 -1.14 4.80 9.38
CA ALA A 39 0.28 4.65 9.06
C ALA A 39 0.70 5.44 7.81
N VAL A 40 -0.11 5.39 6.74
CA VAL A 40 0.12 6.15 5.50
C VAL A 40 0.08 7.65 5.75
N SER A 41 -0.95 8.13 6.46
CA SER A 41 -1.11 9.55 6.79
C SER A 41 0.05 10.06 7.64
N LEU A 42 0.43 9.31 8.66
CA LEU A 42 1.54 9.65 9.56
C LEU A 42 2.88 9.67 8.81
N ALA A 43 3.17 8.66 8.00
CA ALA A 43 4.38 8.60 7.19
C ALA A 43 4.48 9.79 6.22
N PHE A 44 3.38 10.12 5.53
CA PHE A 44 3.31 11.29 4.66
C PHE A 44 3.59 12.59 5.41
N LEU A 45 3.00 12.78 6.59
CA LEU A 45 3.20 13.98 7.40
C LEU A 45 4.64 14.11 7.91
N ILE A 46 5.23 13.00 8.40
CA ILE A 46 6.64 12.98 8.85
C ILE A 46 7.59 13.30 7.70
N LEU A 47 7.38 12.70 6.53
CA LEU A 47 8.21 13.00 5.35
C LEU A 47 8.04 14.45 4.88
N SER A 48 6.84 15.01 5.02
CA SER A 48 6.54 16.40 4.68
C SER A 48 7.22 17.43 5.60
N LEU A 49 7.71 17.03 6.77
CA LEU A 49 8.53 17.86 7.65
C LEU A 49 9.93 18.11 7.07
N LYS A 50 10.45 17.16 6.30
CA LYS A 50 11.82 17.20 5.74
C LYS A 50 11.87 17.61 4.27
N ARG A 51 10.75 17.51 3.56
CA ARG A 51 10.65 17.78 2.10
C ARG A 51 9.32 18.45 1.78
N ASP A 52 9.31 19.33 0.82
CA ASP A 52 8.04 19.90 0.31
C ASP A 52 7.32 18.86 -0.56
N LEU A 53 6.38 18.14 0.08
CA LEU A 53 5.54 17.12 -0.54
C LEU A 53 4.08 17.58 -0.72
N ARG A 54 3.82 18.91 -0.67
CA ARG A 54 2.45 19.44 -0.79
C ARG A 54 1.77 19.03 -2.10
N TRP A 55 2.53 18.91 -3.17
CA TRP A 55 2.05 18.43 -4.47
C TRP A 55 1.53 16.99 -4.45
N LEU A 56 2.04 16.15 -3.52
CA LEU A 56 1.61 14.75 -3.35
C LEU A 56 0.39 14.64 -2.42
N GLY A 57 0.06 15.68 -1.66
CA GLY A 57 -0.90 15.64 -0.56
C GLY A 57 -2.26 15.06 -0.95
N ILE A 58 -2.86 15.56 -2.04
CA ILE A 58 -4.18 15.07 -2.47
C ILE A 58 -4.16 13.60 -2.91
N PHE A 59 -3.04 13.14 -3.49
CA PHE A 59 -2.85 11.77 -3.97
C PHE A 59 -2.57 10.77 -2.85
N VAL A 60 -2.29 11.25 -1.65
CA VAL A 60 -2.20 10.43 -0.43
C VAL A 60 -3.49 10.53 0.38
N VAL A 61 -4.00 11.75 0.58
CA VAL A 61 -5.17 11.98 1.44
C VAL A 61 -6.45 11.39 0.81
N LEU A 62 -6.63 11.49 -0.51
CA LEU A 62 -7.82 10.94 -1.16
C LEU A 62 -7.93 9.39 -1.04
N PRO A 63 -6.88 8.59 -1.35
CA PRO A 63 -6.92 7.15 -1.07
C PRO A 63 -7.15 6.82 0.40
N VAL A 64 -6.55 7.57 1.33
CA VAL A 64 -6.81 7.40 2.77
C VAL A 64 -8.28 7.61 3.11
N LEU A 65 -8.90 8.70 2.61
CA LEU A 65 -10.32 8.97 2.83
C LEU A 65 -11.22 7.90 2.22
N LEU A 66 -10.91 7.43 1.00
CA LEU A 66 -11.64 6.34 0.36
C LEU A 66 -11.53 5.04 1.15
N THR A 67 -10.34 4.72 1.65
CA THR A 67 -10.11 3.55 2.51
C THR A 67 -10.90 3.65 3.82
N LEU A 68 -10.91 4.81 4.46
CA LEU A 68 -11.70 5.04 5.68
C LEU A 68 -13.21 4.99 5.40
N GLY A 69 -13.65 5.57 4.29
CA GLY A 69 -15.06 5.48 3.85
C GLY A 69 -15.49 4.03 3.68
N LEU A 70 -14.70 3.23 2.95
CA LEU A 70 -14.93 1.80 2.76
C LEU A 70 -14.90 1.04 4.10
N ALA A 71 -13.92 1.35 4.96
CA ALA A 71 -13.78 0.72 6.26
C ALA A 71 -15.04 0.88 7.11
N VAL A 72 -15.60 2.10 7.17
CA VAL A 72 -16.78 2.39 8.00
C VAL A 72 -18.08 1.89 7.37
N SER A 73 -18.21 1.97 6.02
CA SER A 73 -19.48 1.66 5.34
C SER A 73 -19.66 0.19 4.98
N VAL A 74 -18.55 -0.55 4.74
CA VAL A 74 -18.59 -1.92 4.23
C VAL A 74 -17.86 -2.91 5.12
N LEU A 75 -16.70 -2.52 5.67
CA LEU A 75 -15.82 -3.45 6.39
C LEU A 75 -15.99 -3.40 7.91
N TYR A 76 -16.91 -2.56 8.41
CA TYR A 76 -17.10 -2.42 9.87
C TYR A 76 -17.55 -3.73 10.49
N THR A 77 -16.84 -4.14 11.55
CA THR A 77 -17.19 -5.28 12.39
C THR A 77 -17.03 -4.91 13.85
N ASP A 78 -17.85 -5.51 14.71
CA ASP A 78 -17.78 -5.32 16.16
C ASP A 78 -16.43 -5.81 16.72
N ALA A 79 -16.18 -5.41 17.96
CA ALA A 79 -14.96 -5.78 18.68
C ALA A 79 -15.06 -7.22 19.19
N GLU A 80 -14.54 -8.18 18.43
CA GLU A 80 -14.56 -9.60 18.75
C GLU A 80 -13.20 -10.13 19.20
N GLN A 81 -13.22 -11.25 19.93
CA GLN A 81 -12.00 -11.97 20.30
C GLN A 81 -11.39 -12.64 19.06
N LEU A 82 -10.05 -12.65 19.01
CA LEU A 82 -9.34 -13.33 17.92
C LEU A 82 -9.58 -14.84 17.97
N VAL A 83 -9.82 -15.42 16.80
CA VAL A 83 -9.74 -16.86 16.61
C VAL A 83 -8.32 -17.36 16.94
N PRO A 84 -8.15 -18.61 17.40
CA PRO A 84 -6.85 -19.14 17.83
C PRO A 84 -5.72 -18.93 16.81
N ALA A 85 -6.01 -19.09 15.52
CA ALA A 85 -5.06 -18.89 14.42
C ALA A 85 -4.41 -17.49 14.42
N LEU A 86 -5.12 -16.47 14.90
CA LEU A 86 -4.63 -15.08 14.95
C LEU A 86 -3.88 -14.75 16.26
N LYS A 87 -3.80 -15.69 17.23
CA LYS A 87 -3.10 -15.49 18.50
C LYS A 87 -1.61 -15.84 18.39
N SER A 88 -0.88 -15.15 17.51
CA SER A 88 0.55 -15.38 17.30
C SER A 88 1.29 -14.05 17.18
N TYR A 89 2.47 -13.94 17.80
CA TYR A 89 3.34 -12.77 17.61
C TYR A 89 3.85 -12.65 16.17
N TRP A 90 3.94 -13.76 15.44
CA TRP A 90 4.30 -13.76 14.03
C TRP A 90 3.24 -13.06 13.15
N LEU A 91 1.97 -13.14 13.55
CA LEU A 91 0.92 -12.32 12.91
C LEU A 91 1.25 -10.83 13.04
N VAL A 92 1.63 -10.38 14.23
CA VAL A 92 1.96 -8.97 14.49
C VAL A 92 3.12 -8.51 13.60
N ILE A 93 4.18 -9.31 13.51
CA ILE A 93 5.36 -9.02 12.68
C ILE A 93 4.97 -8.98 11.18
N HIS A 94 4.27 -10.01 10.70
CA HIS A 94 3.80 -10.11 9.31
C HIS A 94 2.94 -8.93 8.92
N VAL A 95 1.89 -8.66 9.70
CA VAL A 95 0.92 -7.60 9.39
C VAL A 95 1.57 -6.22 9.47
N SER A 96 2.47 -5.96 10.44
CA SER A 96 3.23 -4.71 10.49
C SER A 96 4.00 -4.46 9.21
N ALA A 97 4.76 -5.46 8.75
CA ALA A 97 5.53 -5.35 7.52
C ALA A 97 4.60 -5.16 6.30
N ALA A 98 3.48 -5.89 6.25
CA ALA A 98 2.49 -5.77 5.17
C ALA A 98 1.85 -4.37 5.11
N VAL A 99 1.48 -3.78 6.27
CA VAL A 99 0.93 -2.42 6.37
C VAL A 99 1.92 -1.39 5.86
N ILE A 100 3.18 -1.47 6.31
CA ILE A 100 4.24 -0.54 5.87
C ILE A 100 4.45 -0.64 4.36
N CYS A 101 4.55 -1.87 3.82
CA CYS A 101 4.70 -2.10 2.39
C CYS A 101 3.50 -1.59 1.60
N GLY A 102 2.28 -1.89 2.06
CA GLY A 102 1.05 -1.46 1.40
C GLY A 102 0.96 0.06 1.28
N GLY A 103 1.24 0.77 2.38
CA GLY A 103 1.30 2.24 2.37
C GLY A 103 2.34 2.78 1.40
N ALA A 104 3.54 2.21 1.41
CA ALA A 104 4.61 2.63 0.52
C ALA A 104 4.32 2.30 -0.96
N PHE A 105 3.70 1.15 -1.25
CA PHE A 105 3.26 0.80 -2.60
C PHE A 105 2.18 1.76 -3.12
N CYS A 106 1.23 2.17 -2.27
CA CYS A 106 0.26 3.22 -2.61
C CYS A 106 0.96 4.54 -2.99
N VAL A 107 1.90 4.99 -2.17
CA VAL A 107 2.68 6.22 -2.45
C VAL A 107 3.51 6.04 -3.72
N GLY A 108 4.19 4.91 -3.89
CA GLY A 108 4.98 4.59 -5.08
C GLY A 108 4.15 4.58 -6.36
N ALA A 109 2.95 4.01 -6.32
CA ALA A 109 2.00 4.00 -7.43
C ALA A 109 1.50 5.43 -7.75
N ALA A 110 1.16 6.23 -6.72
CA ALA A 110 0.78 7.63 -6.90
C ALA A 110 1.90 8.43 -7.59
N VAL A 111 3.14 8.31 -7.11
CA VAL A 111 4.31 8.95 -7.73
C VAL A 111 4.52 8.46 -9.17
N THR A 112 4.31 7.17 -9.44
CA THR A 112 4.40 6.60 -10.80
C THR A 112 3.33 7.16 -11.72
N MET A 113 2.09 7.32 -11.26
CA MET A 113 1.03 7.95 -12.05
C MET A 113 1.33 9.42 -12.32
N LEU A 114 1.81 10.15 -11.32
CA LEU A 114 2.22 11.56 -11.48
C LEU A 114 3.42 11.72 -12.40
N PHE A 115 4.36 10.78 -12.38
CA PHE A 115 5.43 10.71 -13.39
C PHE A 115 4.84 10.64 -14.80
N LEU A 116 3.84 9.79 -15.06
CA LEU A 116 3.23 9.66 -16.38
C LEU A 116 2.55 10.95 -16.82
N VAL A 117 1.93 11.70 -15.90
CA VAL A 117 1.34 13.01 -16.18
C VAL A 117 2.42 14.04 -16.51
N ALA A 118 3.49 14.13 -15.70
CA ALA A 118 4.60 15.05 -15.91
C ALA A 118 5.31 14.78 -17.26
N ASP A 119 5.66 13.52 -17.54
CA ASP A 119 6.31 13.10 -18.79
C ASP A 119 5.42 13.42 -20.02
N ALA A 120 4.11 13.19 -19.91
CA ALA A 120 3.19 13.54 -20.99
C ALA A 120 3.11 15.05 -21.21
N GLY A 121 3.08 15.86 -20.14
CA GLY A 121 3.11 17.32 -20.19
C GLY A 121 4.39 17.85 -20.85
N GLU A 122 5.54 17.41 -20.37
CA GLU A 122 6.87 17.79 -20.90
C GLU A 122 7.00 17.49 -22.41
N ARG A 123 6.59 16.29 -22.82
CA ARG A 123 6.67 15.87 -24.23
C ARG A 123 5.69 16.60 -25.13
N ARG A 124 4.49 16.93 -24.64
CA ARG A 124 3.52 17.71 -25.42
C ARG A 124 3.94 19.16 -25.53
N ALA A 125 4.48 19.74 -24.45
CA ALA A 125 5.03 21.09 -24.49
C ALA A 125 6.18 21.21 -25.50
N ALA A 126 7.11 20.25 -25.49
CA ALA A 126 8.21 20.17 -26.46
C ALA A 126 7.71 20.05 -27.91
N ALA A 127 6.55 19.42 -28.14
CA ALA A 127 5.93 19.29 -29.45
C ALA A 127 4.99 20.43 -29.84
N GLY A 128 4.85 21.45 -28.99
CA GLY A 128 3.90 22.57 -29.20
C GLY A 128 2.42 22.13 -29.18
N LYS A 129 2.11 21.00 -28.52
CA LYS A 129 0.76 20.42 -28.50
C LYS A 129 0.05 20.67 -27.15
N PRO A 130 -1.27 20.95 -27.15
CA PRO A 130 -2.02 21.13 -25.92
C PRO A 130 -2.06 19.83 -25.09
N PHE A 131 -2.12 19.98 -23.76
CA PHE A 131 -2.29 18.89 -22.81
C PHE A 131 -3.40 19.19 -21.81
N MET A 132 -4.36 18.29 -21.68
CA MET A 132 -5.53 18.50 -20.82
C MET A 132 -5.16 18.69 -19.34
N LEU A 133 -4.11 18.03 -18.88
CA LEU A 133 -3.61 18.11 -17.49
C LEU A 133 -2.39 19.04 -17.36
N ASP A 134 -2.20 19.99 -18.26
CA ASP A 134 -1.06 20.92 -18.26
C ASP A 134 -0.97 21.72 -16.95
N TRP A 135 -2.12 22.13 -16.41
CA TRP A 135 -2.21 22.82 -15.11
C TRP A 135 -1.64 21.99 -13.95
N LEU A 136 -1.76 20.65 -14.01
CA LEU A 136 -1.19 19.73 -13.03
C LEU A 136 0.29 19.48 -13.34
N ALA A 137 0.62 19.15 -14.60
CA ALA A 137 2.00 18.86 -15.02
C ALA A 137 2.98 19.97 -14.63
N ARG A 138 2.60 21.24 -14.79
CA ARG A 138 3.42 22.41 -14.42
C ARG A 138 3.67 22.57 -12.91
N ARG A 139 2.89 21.92 -12.07
CA ARG A 139 3.03 21.96 -10.60
C ARG A 139 3.82 20.77 -10.05
N LEU A 140 4.08 19.77 -10.89
CA LEU A 140 4.81 18.58 -10.51
C LEU A 140 6.33 18.80 -10.63
N PRO A 141 7.13 18.06 -9.85
CA PRO A 141 8.57 17.96 -10.10
C PRO A 141 8.85 17.43 -11.50
N PRO A 142 10.05 17.67 -12.05
CA PRO A 142 10.47 17.11 -13.34
C PRO A 142 10.25 15.59 -13.40
N SER A 143 9.82 15.09 -14.56
CA SER A 143 9.46 13.68 -14.74
C SER A 143 10.58 12.73 -14.33
N GLY A 144 11.84 13.05 -14.67
CA GLY A 144 13.01 12.26 -14.27
C GLY A 144 13.17 12.12 -12.74
N SER A 145 12.80 13.17 -11.98
CA SER A 145 12.83 13.12 -10.51
C SER A 145 11.75 12.24 -9.94
N LEU A 146 10.55 12.25 -10.53
CA LEU A 146 9.43 11.40 -10.15
C LEU A 146 9.71 9.91 -10.45
N ASP A 147 10.27 9.60 -11.64
CA ASP A 147 10.70 8.25 -12.00
C ASP A 147 11.74 7.69 -11.02
N ALA A 148 12.73 8.52 -10.66
CA ALA A 148 13.75 8.14 -9.70
C ALA A 148 13.17 7.94 -8.28
N MET A 149 12.20 8.77 -7.88
CA MET A 149 11.52 8.65 -6.58
C MET A 149 10.70 7.37 -6.51
N ALA A 150 9.88 7.08 -7.52
CA ALA A 150 9.08 5.85 -7.61
C ALA A 150 9.99 4.61 -7.53
N TYR A 151 11.07 4.59 -8.28
CA TYR A 151 12.04 3.49 -8.23
C TYR A 151 12.61 3.28 -6.82
N ARG A 152 13.04 4.35 -6.15
CA ARG A 152 13.59 4.24 -4.80
C ARG A 152 12.58 3.69 -3.79
N ILE A 153 11.32 4.10 -3.89
CA ILE A 153 10.24 3.59 -3.02
C ILE A 153 10.07 2.08 -3.23
N HIS A 154 9.88 1.65 -4.48
CA HIS A 154 9.67 0.23 -4.78
C HIS A 154 10.90 -0.63 -4.46
N ALA A 155 12.11 -0.16 -4.78
CA ALA A 155 13.35 -0.88 -4.51
C ALA A 155 13.62 -1.03 -3.00
N PHE A 156 13.30 -0.01 -2.20
CA PHE A 156 13.47 -0.08 -0.76
C PHE A 156 12.40 -0.95 -0.08
N MET A 157 11.18 -0.97 -0.61
CA MET A 157 10.08 -1.75 -0.03
C MET A 157 10.08 -3.22 -0.45
N PHE A 158 10.70 -3.58 -1.56
CA PHE A 158 10.73 -4.95 -2.04
C PHE A 158 11.36 -5.96 -1.05
N PRO A 159 12.52 -5.70 -0.43
CA PRO A 159 13.06 -6.55 0.63
C PRO A 159 12.10 -6.70 1.82
N LEU A 160 11.43 -5.61 2.22
CA LEU A 160 10.47 -5.66 3.32
C LEU A 160 9.21 -6.47 2.94
N TRP A 161 8.76 -6.39 1.68
CA TRP A 161 7.68 -7.24 1.18
C TRP A 161 8.07 -8.71 1.14
N THR A 162 9.31 -9.02 0.74
CA THR A 162 9.88 -10.38 0.83
C THR A 162 9.86 -10.88 2.27
N PHE A 163 10.32 -10.05 3.21
CA PHE A 163 10.27 -10.38 4.63
C PHE A 163 8.83 -10.58 5.13
N ALA A 164 7.88 -9.74 4.69
CA ALA A 164 6.48 -9.90 5.05
C ALA A 164 5.93 -11.26 4.61
N ILE A 165 6.23 -11.72 3.39
CA ILE A 165 5.82 -13.05 2.89
C ILE A 165 6.44 -14.17 3.75
N VAL A 166 7.73 -14.09 4.06
CA VAL A 166 8.41 -15.08 4.89
C VAL A 166 7.82 -15.12 6.30
N ALA A 167 7.60 -13.97 6.93
CA ALA A 167 6.98 -13.88 8.24
C ALA A 167 5.53 -14.42 8.22
N GLY A 168 4.80 -14.20 7.13
CA GLY A 168 3.48 -14.76 6.90
C GLY A 168 3.50 -16.29 6.77
N ALA A 169 4.51 -16.85 6.10
CA ALA A 169 4.67 -18.30 6.02
C ALA A 169 4.96 -18.91 7.42
N ILE A 170 5.80 -18.29 8.23
CA ILE A 170 6.07 -18.75 9.60
C ILE A 170 4.79 -18.66 10.46
N TRP A 171 4.00 -17.58 10.29
CA TRP A 171 2.70 -17.47 10.95
C TRP A 171 1.73 -18.57 10.47
N ALA A 172 1.68 -18.87 9.17
CA ALA A 172 0.83 -19.90 8.58
C ALA A 172 1.11 -21.29 9.16
N GLU A 173 2.36 -21.61 9.46
CA GLU A 173 2.74 -22.83 10.17
C GLU A 173 2.09 -22.89 11.56
N SER A 174 2.19 -21.80 12.32
CA SER A 174 1.57 -21.73 13.65
C SER A 174 0.04 -21.77 13.61
N ALA A 175 -0.59 -21.26 12.55
CA ALA A 175 -2.03 -21.14 12.42
C ALA A 175 -2.68 -22.40 11.83
N TRP A 176 -2.02 -23.05 10.87
CA TRP A 176 -2.58 -24.13 10.03
C TRP A 176 -1.67 -25.35 9.89
N GLY A 177 -0.54 -25.41 10.60
CA GLY A 177 0.42 -26.52 10.58
C GLY A 177 1.19 -26.67 9.27
N ARG A 178 1.29 -25.61 8.46
CA ARG A 178 2.03 -25.59 7.19
C ARG A 178 2.51 -24.19 6.83
N TYR A 179 3.72 -24.09 6.30
CA TYR A 179 4.31 -22.80 5.89
C TYR A 179 3.66 -22.20 4.63
N TRP A 180 3.19 -23.05 3.72
CA TRP A 180 2.64 -22.63 2.41
C TRP A 180 1.67 -23.67 1.87
N GLY A 181 0.57 -23.23 1.29
CA GLY A 181 -0.46 -24.13 0.75
C GLY A 181 -1.19 -23.57 -0.45
N TRP A 182 -0.64 -22.54 -1.09
CA TRP A 182 -1.26 -21.92 -2.27
C TRP A 182 -2.67 -21.39 -2.01
N ASP A 183 -2.96 -20.99 -0.77
CA ASP A 183 -4.16 -20.24 -0.46
C ASP A 183 -4.25 -19.01 -1.38
N PRO A 184 -5.44 -18.54 -1.78
CA PRO A 184 -5.58 -17.38 -2.67
C PRO A 184 -4.79 -16.16 -2.21
N LYS A 185 -4.74 -15.90 -0.90
CA LYS A 185 -3.97 -14.79 -0.32
C LYS A 185 -2.46 -14.97 -0.49
N GLU A 186 -1.96 -16.18 -0.23
CA GLU A 186 -0.55 -16.55 -0.42
C GLU A 186 -0.17 -16.43 -1.90
N THR A 187 -0.99 -16.98 -2.78
CA THR A 187 -0.78 -16.96 -4.23
C THR A 187 -0.69 -15.53 -4.77
N TRP A 188 -1.60 -14.63 -4.40
CA TRP A 188 -1.59 -13.26 -4.87
C TRP A 188 -0.51 -12.40 -4.20
N ALA A 189 -0.09 -12.73 -2.97
CA ALA A 189 1.10 -12.13 -2.36
C ALA A 189 2.37 -12.49 -3.15
N PHE A 190 2.49 -13.75 -3.60
CA PHE A 190 3.58 -14.20 -4.44
C PHE A 190 3.55 -13.59 -5.85
N ILE A 191 2.36 -13.52 -6.50
CA ILE A 191 2.20 -12.84 -7.80
C ILE A 191 2.63 -11.37 -7.68
N THR A 192 2.26 -10.68 -6.61
CA THR A 192 2.70 -9.31 -6.34
C THR A 192 4.22 -9.22 -6.21
N TRP A 193 4.84 -10.18 -5.52
CA TRP A 193 6.30 -10.27 -5.38
C TRP A 193 6.97 -10.46 -6.74
N VAL A 194 6.49 -11.40 -7.56
CA VAL A 194 7.02 -11.66 -8.91
C VAL A 194 6.91 -10.41 -9.78
N ALA A 195 5.79 -9.70 -9.74
CA ALA A 195 5.57 -8.49 -10.53
C ALA A 195 6.53 -7.35 -10.12
N TYR A 196 6.75 -7.12 -8.82
CA TYR A 196 7.75 -6.15 -8.37
C TYR A 196 9.19 -6.61 -8.64
N ALA A 197 9.49 -7.91 -8.52
CA ALA A 197 10.79 -8.45 -8.92
C ALA A 197 11.06 -8.21 -10.41
N ALA A 198 10.07 -8.46 -11.28
CA ALA A 198 10.17 -8.18 -12.71
C ALA A 198 10.40 -6.69 -12.99
N TYR A 199 9.70 -5.79 -12.27
CA TYR A 199 9.94 -4.35 -12.36
C TYR A 199 11.38 -3.99 -12.01
N LEU A 200 11.89 -4.47 -10.87
CA LEU A 200 13.25 -4.17 -10.41
C LEU A 200 14.31 -4.79 -11.33
N HIS A 201 14.07 -6.02 -11.81
CA HIS A 201 14.94 -6.69 -12.78
C HIS A 201 15.03 -5.90 -14.10
N ALA A 202 13.89 -5.50 -14.65
CA ALA A 202 13.86 -4.71 -15.88
C ALA A 202 14.60 -3.36 -15.71
N ARG A 203 14.51 -2.74 -14.53
CA ARG A 203 15.24 -1.50 -14.20
C ARG A 203 16.75 -1.72 -14.09
N ALA A 204 17.17 -2.80 -13.41
CA ALA A 204 18.58 -3.07 -13.09
C ALA A 204 19.35 -3.66 -14.27
N THR A 205 18.76 -4.59 -15.04
CA THR A 205 19.45 -5.35 -16.08
C THR A 205 19.15 -4.87 -17.48
N ALA A 206 17.88 -4.62 -17.81
CA ALA A 206 17.48 -4.17 -19.14
C ALA A 206 17.50 -2.63 -19.29
N GLY A 207 17.86 -1.90 -18.22
CA GLY A 207 17.94 -0.45 -18.23
C GLY A 207 16.60 0.26 -18.49
N TRP A 208 15.47 -0.41 -18.26
CA TRP A 208 14.16 0.17 -18.49
C TRP A 208 13.91 1.32 -17.54
N LYS A 209 13.52 2.44 -18.10
CA LYS A 209 13.15 3.66 -17.36
C LYS A 209 11.85 4.23 -17.91
N GLY A 210 11.28 5.17 -17.19
CA GLY A 210 10.11 5.90 -17.65
C GLY A 210 8.91 5.00 -17.88
N ARG A 211 8.17 5.21 -18.95
CA ARG A 211 6.86 4.58 -19.22
C ARG A 211 6.86 3.06 -19.20
N LYS A 212 7.88 2.41 -19.80
CA LYS A 212 7.95 0.94 -19.83
C LYS A 212 8.02 0.36 -18.42
N ALA A 213 8.88 0.92 -17.59
CA ALA A 213 8.98 0.50 -16.19
C ALA A 213 7.72 0.84 -15.39
N SER A 214 7.11 2.01 -15.63
CA SER A 214 5.88 2.43 -14.95
C SER A 214 4.71 1.47 -15.16
N VAL A 215 4.56 0.91 -16.37
CA VAL A 215 3.51 -0.08 -16.64
C VAL A 215 3.67 -1.30 -15.74
N ILE A 216 4.89 -1.83 -15.61
CA ILE A 216 5.12 -3.00 -14.73
C ILE A 216 4.86 -2.64 -13.27
N ALA A 217 5.31 -1.46 -12.81
CA ALA A 217 5.08 -1.02 -11.44
C ALA A 217 3.57 -0.88 -11.12
N LEU A 218 2.78 -0.35 -12.06
CA LEU A 218 1.33 -0.22 -11.88
C LEU A 218 0.61 -1.56 -11.96
N ILE A 219 1.07 -2.51 -12.78
CA ILE A 219 0.56 -3.88 -12.77
C ILE A 219 0.86 -4.54 -11.42
N ALA A 220 2.09 -4.41 -10.90
CA ALA A 220 2.45 -4.94 -9.59
C ALA A 220 1.59 -4.36 -8.47
N PHE A 221 1.31 -3.05 -8.52
CA PHE A 221 0.39 -2.42 -7.58
C PHE A 221 -1.05 -2.91 -7.76
N GLY A 222 -1.51 -3.14 -8.98
CA GLY A 222 -2.81 -3.76 -9.26
C GLY A 222 -2.93 -5.16 -8.65
N CYS A 223 -1.87 -5.99 -8.75
CA CYS A 223 -1.81 -7.30 -8.09
C CYS A 223 -1.89 -7.17 -6.56
N PHE A 224 -1.20 -6.19 -5.98
CA PHE A 224 -1.29 -5.89 -4.54
C PHE A 224 -2.71 -5.49 -4.12
N LEU A 225 -3.37 -4.60 -4.86
CA LEU A 225 -4.75 -4.19 -4.57
C LEU A 225 -5.72 -5.36 -4.72
N PHE A 226 -5.54 -6.21 -5.73
CA PHE A 226 -6.35 -7.40 -5.89
C PHE A 226 -6.13 -8.39 -4.73
N ASN A 227 -4.89 -8.58 -4.29
CA ASN A 227 -4.60 -9.38 -3.09
C ASN A 227 -5.30 -8.81 -1.87
N TYR A 228 -5.33 -7.49 -1.72
CA TYR A 228 -5.94 -6.85 -0.55
C TYR A 228 -7.47 -6.86 -0.61
N PHE A 229 -8.07 -6.34 -1.66
CA PHE A 229 -9.52 -6.21 -1.79
C PHE A 229 -10.15 -7.41 -2.49
N GLY A 230 -9.67 -7.79 -3.67
CA GLY A 230 -10.28 -8.82 -4.50
C GLY A 230 -10.32 -10.18 -3.81
N VAL A 231 -9.19 -10.63 -3.28
CA VAL A 231 -9.13 -11.92 -2.58
C VAL A 231 -10.01 -11.92 -1.34
N ASN A 232 -10.00 -10.85 -0.54
CA ASN A 232 -10.79 -10.82 0.69
C ASN A 232 -12.30 -10.70 0.46
N LEU A 233 -12.73 -10.03 -0.62
CA LEU A 233 -14.15 -9.75 -0.86
C LEU A 233 -14.81 -10.78 -1.78
N VAL A 234 -14.05 -11.48 -2.64
CA VAL A 234 -14.61 -12.31 -3.72
C VAL A 234 -14.20 -13.77 -3.61
N ILE A 235 -13.07 -14.09 -2.98
CA ILE A 235 -12.52 -15.44 -2.98
C ILE A 235 -12.49 -16.02 -1.56
N THR A 236 -13.16 -17.14 -1.34
CA THR A 236 -13.08 -17.86 -0.06
C THR A 236 -11.75 -18.58 0.09
N GLY A 237 -11.15 -18.54 1.29
CA GLY A 237 -9.86 -19.19 1.60
C GLY A 237 -9.60 -19.21 3.10
N LEU A 238 -8.41 -19.64 3.50
CA LEU A 238 -8.02 -19.69 4.91
C LEU A 238 -7.95 -18.31 5.57
N HIS A 239 -7.85 -17.24 4.78
CA HIS A 239 -7.86 -15.86 5.24
C HIS A 239 -9.28 -15.24 5.29
N SER A 240 -10.33 -16.02 5.07
CA SER A 240 -11.74 -15.56 5.07
C SER A 240 -12.28 -15.20 6.47
N TYR A 241 -11.50 -15.40 7.54
CA TYR A 241 -11.82 -14.94 8.90
C TYR A 241 -11.72 -13.40 9.06
N ALA A 242 -11.47 -12.67 7.99
CA ALA A 242 -11.35 -11.22 8.04
C ALA A 242 -12.68 -10.47 8.26
N GLY A 243 -13.80 -11.17 8.48
CA GLY A 243 -15.07 -10.59 8.92
C GLY A 243 -15.89 -9.94 7.79
N VAL A 244 -15.75 -10.44 6.55
CA VAL A 244 -16.58 -10.01 5.39
C VAL A 244 -17.19 -11.24 4.75
#